data_13e0393b447e56906b654fa4a84bf36b
#
_entry.id   13e0393b447e56906b654fa4a84bf36b
#
_cell.length_a   1.000
_cell.length_b   1.000
_cell.length_c   1.000
_cell.angle_alpha   90.00
_cell.angle_beta   90.00
_cell.angle_gamma   90.00
#
_symmetry.space_group_name_H-M   'P 1'
#
loop_
_entity.id
_entity.type
_entity.pdbx_description
1 polymer ?
#
loop_
_entity_poly.entity_id
_entity_poly.type
_entity_poly.pdbx_seq_one_letter_code
_entity_poly.pdbx_strand_id
1 'polypeptide(L)'
;YLCRETDVWVETTTLLIPGENDGDEELNAMTRWVAEELGPDVPMHFSAFHPDWKMLDKPPTPPATLVRARKIAMANGIRYAYTGNVNDAVGGSTYCHDCGEMLIERDWYVLGTWNLTADGNCMNCGAKCAGVFEPTPGNWGAKRQPVRLADFADV
;
A
#
# COMPACT_ATOMS: atom_id res chain seq x y z
N TYR A 1 -12.05 11.67 10.09
CA TYR A 1 -13.16 12.24 9.31
C TYR A 1 -13.26 11.52 7.96
N LEU A 2 -12.24 11.58 7.07
CA LEU A 2 -12.31 11.01 5.70
C LEU A 2 -12.75 9.54 5.69
N CYS A 3 -12.15 8.68 6.52
CA CYS A 3 -12.45 7.26 6.58
C CYS A 3 -13.82 6.91 7.20
N ARG A 4 -14.43 7.83 7.97
CA ARG A 4 -15.66 7.55 8.74
C ARG A 4 -16.89 8.26 8.22
N GLU A 5 -16.71 9.43 7.60
CA GLU A 5 -17.80 10.35 7.25
C GLU A 5 -17.91 10.61 5.74
N THR A 6 -17.06 9.96 4.94
CA THR A 6 -17.07 10.15 3.49
C THR A 6 -16.77 8.83 2.76
N ASP A 7 -17.12 8.75 1.47
CA ASP A 7 -16.81 7.63 0.59
C ASP A 7 -15.42 7.74 -0.07
N VAL A 8 -14.58 8.67 0.38
CA VAL A 8 -13.23 8.87 -0.16
C VAL A 8 -12.36 7.69 0.20
N TRP A 9 -11.73 7.07 -0.80
CA TRP A 9 -10.70 6.06 -0.59
C TRP A 9 -9.44 6.69 0.00
N VAL A 10 -8.98 6.19 1.13
CA VAL A 10 -7.83 6.72 1.87
C VAL A 10 -6.73 5.66 1.95
N GLU A 11 -5.51 6.03 1.61
CA GLU A 11 -4.30 5.26 1.82
C GLU A 11 -3.28 6.08 2.61
N THR A 12 -2.42 5.42 3.37
CA THR A 12 -1.39 6.09 4.16
C THR A 12 0.00 5.75 3.64
N THR A 13 0.91 6.71 3.65
CA THR A 13 2.31 6.52 3.26
C THR A 13 3.23 7.03 4.35
N THR A 14 4.16 6.18 4.79
CA THR A 14 5.19 6.51 5.77
C THR A 14 6.57 6.35 5.16
N LEU A 15 7.33 7.43 5.07
CA LEU A 15 8.74 7.39 4.71
C LEU A 15 9.53 6.97 5.95
N LEU A 16 10.18 5.81 5.90
CA LEU A 16 11.00 5.32 7.01
C LEU A 16 12.43 5.83 6.88
N ILE A 17 12.90 6.55 7.89
CA ILE A 17 14.26 7.12 7.95
C ILE A 17 15.04 6.40 9.06
N PRO A 18 16.18 5.73 8.74
CA PRO A 18 16.93 4.96 9.71
C PRO A 18 17.33 5.76 10.95
N GLY A 19 16.97 5.24 12.12
CA GLY A 19 17.27 5.83 13.42
C GLY A 19 16.40 7.02 13.81
N GLU A 20 15.40 7.41 12.99
CA GLU A 20 14.47 8.50 13.29
C GLU A 20 13.08 7.97 13.64
N ASN A 21 12.47 7.20 12.73
CA ASN A 21 11.09 6.72 12.89
C ASN A 21 10.93 5.25 12.46
N ASP A 22 12.01 4.49 12.47
CA ASP A 22 12.01 3.07 12.07
C ASP A 22 12.07 2.09 13.25
N GLY A 23 11.88 2.59 14.49
CA GLY A 23 11.88 1.79 15.71
C GLY A 23 10.62 0.93 15.87
N ASP A 24 10.77 -0.28 16.43
CA ASP A 24 9.66 -1.22 16.58
C ASP A 24 8.53 -0.68 17.46
N GLU A 25 8.86 0.09 18.50
CA GLU A 25 7.85 0.68 19.40
C GLU A 25 6.97 1.67 18.66
N GLU A 26 7.57 2.58 17.90
CA GLU A 26 6.85 3.57 17.10
C GLU A 26 6.03 2.93 15.98
N LEU A 27 6.62 1.97 15.25
CA LEU A 27 5.91 1.20 14.22
C LEU A 27 4.70 0.44 14.78
N ASN A 28 4.84 -0.19 15.95
CA ASN A 28 3.73 -0.85 16.64
C ASN A 28 2.65 0.14 17.08
N ALA A 29 3.03 1.29 17.66
CA ALA A 29 2.08 2.31 18.09
C ALA A 29 1.28 2.87 16.90
N MET A 30 1.98 3.26 15.84
CA MET A 30 1.38 3.81 14.62
C MET A 30 0.44 2.81 13.94
N THR A 31 0.87 1.57 13.74
CA THR A 31 0.09 0.58 12.99
C THR A 31 -1.13 0.11 13.77
N ARG A 32 -1.05 0.00 15.10
CA ARG A 32 -2.22 -0.25 15.96
C ARG A 32 -3.21 0.89 15.89
N TRP A 33 -2.73 2.14 15.99
CA TRP A 33 -3.58 3.30 15.87
C TRP A 33 -4.33 3.33 14.53
N VAL A 34 -3.66 3.04 13.41
CA VAL A 34 -4.32 2.96 12.10
C VAL A 34 -5.36 1.86 12.08
N ALA A 35 -5.05 0.66 12.57
CA ALA A 35 -5.98 -0.47 12.58
C ALA A 35 -7.23 -0.18 13.42
N GLU A 36 -7.07 0.44 14.61
CA GLU A 36 -8.14 0.72 15.56
C GLU A 36 -8.98 1.94 15.16
N GLU A 37 -8.33 3.03 14.73
CA GLU A 37 -9.00 4.31 14.47
C GLU A 37 -9.45 4.50 13.03
N LEU A 38 -8.72 3.96 12.05
CA LEU A 38 -9.06 4.10 10.64
C LEU A 38 -9.65 2.81 10.05
N GLY A 39 -9.30 1.67 10.63
CA GLY A 39 -9.75 0.35 10.21
C GLY A 39 -8.66 -0.48 9.55
N PRO A 40 -8.82 -1.82 9.57
CA PRO A 40 -7.83 -2.77 9.06
C PRO A 40 -7.69 -2.73 7.53
N ASP A 41 -8.64 -2.14 6.83
CA ASP A 41 -8.72 -2.09 5.37
C ASP A 41 -8.04 -0.86 4.75
N VAL A 42 -7.59 0.11 5.57
CA VAL A 42 -6.82 1.26 5.09
C VAL A 42 -5.40 0.83 4.74
N PRO A 43 -4.99 0.91 3.46
CA PRO A 43 -3.66 0.49 3.05
C PRO A 43 -2.57 1.34 3.67
N MET A 44 -1.50 0.68 4.11
CA MET A 44 -0.30 1.33 4.63
C MET A 44 0.89 1.07 3.71
N HIS A 45 1.54 2.13 3.23
CA HIS A 45 2.73 2.06 2.41
C HIS A 45 3.95 2.50 3.21
N PHE A 46 4.95 1.62 3.33
CA PHE A 46 6.24 1.93 3.93
C PHE A 46 7.25 2.17 2.82
N SER A 47 7.70 3.42 2.65
CA SER A 47 8.62 3.81 1.59
C SER A 47 10.04 3.97 2.12
N ALA A 48 11.02 3.48 1.35
CA ALA A 48 12.43 3.67 1.68
C ALA A 48 12.84 5.13 1.48
N PHE A 49 13.52 5.69 2.47
CA PHE A 49 14.22 6.95 2.37
C PHE A 49 15.52 6.75 1.57
N HIS A 50 15.83 7.73 0.75
CA HIS A 50 17.12 7.91 0.09
C HIS A 50 17.69 9.26 0.49
N PRO A 51 18.97 9.33 0.92
CA PRO A 51 19.61 10.61 1.27
C PRO A 51 19.67 11.51 0.03
N ASP A 52 19.11 12.69 0.15
CA ASP A 52 19.07 13.68 -0.92
C ASP A 52 19.03 15.10 -0.37
N TRP A 53 19.34 16.08 -1.23
CA TRP A 53 19.40 17.50 -0.94
C TRP A 53 20.22 17.81 0.33
N LYS A 54 19.59 18.21 1.43
CA LYS A 54 20.26 18.59 2.70
C LYS A 54 20.32 17.47 3.74
N MET A 55 19.55 16.39 3.57
CA MET A 55 19.55 15.25 4.49
C MET A 55 20.49 14.16 3.98
N LEU A 56 21.80 14.41 4.12
CA LEU A 56 22.87 13.52 3.63
C LEU A 56 23.58 12.77 4.76
N ASP A 57 23.18 13.01 6.00
CA ASP A 57 23.75 12.44 7.23
C ASP A 57 23.07 11.14 7.68
N LYS A 58 22.03 10.71 6.96
CA LYS A 58 21.35 9.45 7.18
C LYS A 58 21.60 8.47 6.03
N PRO A 59 21.78 7.17 6.31
CA PRO A 59 21.89 6.18 5.25
C PRO A 59 20.55 5.94 4.58
N PRO A 60 20.51 5.37 3.35
CA PRO A 60 19.27 4.91 2.73
C PRO A 60 18.65 3.81 3.57
N THR A 61 17.32 3.70 3.54
CA THR A 61 16.59 2.69 4.30
C THR A 61 16.86 1.29 3.73
N PRO A 62 17.38 0.35 4.54
CA PRO A 62 17.56 -1.02 4.11
C PRO A 62 16.20 -1.69 3.79
N PRO A 63 16.10 -2.51 2.74
CA PRO A 63 14.87 -3.26 2.43
C PRO A 63 14.33 -4.08 3.62
N ALA A 64 15.22 -4.64 4.45
CA ALA A 64 14.85 -5.38 5.64
C ALA A 64 14.02 -4.57 6.65
N THR A 65 14.27 -3.25 6.76
CA THR A 65 13.48 -2.33 7.61
C THR A 65 12.04 -2.25 7.13
N LEU A 66 11.81 -2.13 5.80
CA LEU A 66 10.47 -2.07 5.22
C LEU A 66 9.72 -3.40 5.40
N VAL A 67 10.40 -4.53 5.15
CA VAL A 67 9.84 -5.88 5.37
C VAL A 67 9.43 -6.06 6.83
N ARG A 68 10.25 -5.58 7.78
CA ARG A 68 9.94 -5.60 9.21
C ARG A 68 8.73 -4.74 9.54
N ALA A 69 8.68 -3.49 9.06
CA ALA A 69 7.54 -2.59 9.25
C ALA A 69 6.23 -3.18 8.71
N ARG A 70 6.28 -3.76 7.50
CA ARG A 70 5.15 -4.48 6.90
C ARG A 70 4.66 -5.64 7.79
N LYS A 71 5.59 -6.46 8.31
CA LYS A 71 5.24 -7.57 9.22
C LYS A 71 4.58 -7.07 10.51
N ILE A 72 5.08 -5.98 11.10
CA ILE A 72 4.50 -5.35 12.29
C ILE A 72 3.07 -4.86 11.99
N ALA A 73 2.86 -4.19 10.87
CA ALA A 73 1.54 -3.71 10.47
C ALA A 73 0.53 -4.86 10.32
N MET A 74 0.93 -5.93 9.62
CA MET A 74 0.08 -7.11 9.45
C MET A 74 -0.22 -7.82 10.79
N ALA A 75 0.78 -7.93 11.68
CA ALA A 75 0.59 -8.49 13.01
C ALA A 75 -0.36 -7.65 13.89
N ASN A 76 -0.45 -6.34 13.66
CA ASN A 76 -1.36 -5.43 14.32
C ASN A 76 -2.73 -5.31 13.61
N GLY A 77 -3.02 -6.17 12.63
CA GLY A 77 -4.33 -6.30 12.00
C GLY A 77 -4.53 -5.55 10.70
N ILE A 78 -3.53 -4.82 10.19
CA ILE A 78 -3.61 -4.19 8.86
C ILE A 78 -3.60 -5.28 7.78
N ARG A 79 -4.63 -5.29 6.93
CA ARG A 79 -4.78 -6.28 5.86
C ARG A 79 -3.92 -5.99 4.63
N TYR A 80 -3.70 -4.71 4.35
CA TYR A 80 -3.01 -4.22 3.16
C TYR A 80 -1.82 -3.36 3.54
N ALA A 81 -0.64 -3.99 3.66
CA ALA A 81 0.60 -3.31 3.99
C ALA A 81 1.64 -3.55 2.89
N TYR A 82 2.24 -2.47 2.38
CA TYR A 82 3.11 -2.50 1.22
C TYR A 82 4.49 -1.90 1.50
N THR A 83 5.50 -2.38 0.76
CA THR A 83 6.83 -1.79 0.70
C THR A 83 6.98 -0.97 -0.57
N GLY A 84 7.61 0.19 -0.50
CA GLY A 84 7.81 1.11 -1.63
C GLY A 84 9.24 1.63 -1.75
N ASN A 85 9.63 2.08 -2.93
CA ASN A 85 10.97 2.54 -3.29
C ASN A 85 12.06 1.46 -3.11
N VAL A 86 11.69 0.19 -3.13
CA VAL A 86 12.58 -0.97 -3.12
C VAL A 86 12.08 -2.02 -4.11
N ASN A 87 12.97 -2.86 -4.59
CA ASN A 87 12.57 -4.02 -5.39
C ASN A 87 12.17 -5.16 -4.44
N ASP A 88 10.88 -5.26 -4.15
CA ASP A 88 10.28 -6.29 -3.28
C ASP A 88 8.92 -6.69 -3.88
N ALA A 89 8.93 -7.69 -4.76
CA ALA A 89 7.71 -8.17 -5.41
C ALA A 89 6.68 -8.70 -4.41
N VAL A 90 7.11 -9.31 -3.31
CA VAL A 90 6.22 -9.81 -2.26
C VAL A 90 5.58 -8.65 -1.49
N GLY A 91 6.37 -7.66 -1.07
CA GLY A 91 5.87 -6.50 -0.35
C GLY A 91 5.09 -5.52 -1.22
N GLY A 92 5.31 -5.52 -2.54
CA GLY A 92 4.59 -4.67 -3.48
C GLY A 92 3.24 -5.23 -3.94
N SER A 93 3.02 -6.55 -3.81
CA SER A 93 1.81 -7.24 -4.28
C SER A 93 0.70 -7.27 -3.24
N THR A 94 -0.56 -7.41 -3.72
CA THR A 94 -1.75 -7.50 -2.87
C THR A 94 -2.15 -8.96 -2.68
N TYR A 95 -2.46 -9.32 -1.45
CA TYR A 95 -2.89 -10.67 -1.07
C TYR A 95 -4.28 -10.64 -0.43
N CYS A 96 -5.03 -11.70 -0.62
CA CYS A 96 -6.31 -11.91 0.05
C CYS A 96 -6.08 -12.02 1.57
N HIS A 97 -6.77 -11.20 2.34
CA HIS A 97 -6.67 -11.19 3.79
C HIS A 97 -7.24 -12.45 4.45
N ASP A 98 -8.07 -13.21 3.72
CA ASP A 98 -8.77 -14.39 4.23
C ASP A 98 -8.03 -15.69 3.87
N CYS A 99 -7.68 -15.89 2.58
CA CYS A 99 -7.05 -17.15 2.13
C CYS A 99 -5.57 -17.03 1.75
N GLY A 100 -4.99 -15.82 1.75
CA GLY A 100 -3.58 -15.59 1.38
C GLY A 100 -3.27 -15.66 -0.12
N GLU A 101 -4.27 -15.88 -0.99
CA GLU A 101 -4.08 -15.88 -2.45
C GLU A 101 -3.55 -14.55 -2.95
N MET A 102 -2.60 -14.57 -3.89
CA MET A 102 -2.14 -13.35 -4.56
C MET A 102 -3.25 -12.79 -5.44
N LEU A 103 -3.74 -11.61 -5.10
CA LEU A 103 -4.82 -10.93 -5.82
C LEU A 103 -4.31 -10.06 -6.96
N ILE A 104 -3.26 -9.28 -6.68
CA ILE A 104 -2.64 -8.37 -7.65
C ILE A 104 -1.14 -8.46 -7.51
N GLU A 105 -0.48 -8.99 -8.53
CA GLU A 105 0.97 -9.00 -8.64
C GLU A 105 1.46 -7.64 -9.15
N ARG A 106 2.52 -7.12 -8.51
CA ARG A 106 3.17 -5.86 -8.95
C ARG A 106 4.67 -6.04 -9.05
N ASP A 107 5.18 -5.66 -10.23
CA ASP A 107 6.59 -5.34 -10.43
C ASP A 107 6.68 -3.86 -10.75
N TRP A 108 6.92 -3.04 -9.73
CA TRP A 108 6.82 -1.57 -9.81
C TRP A 108 5.44 -1.14 -10.35
N TYR A 109 5.40 -0.62 -11.57
CA TYR A 109 4.19 -0.14 -12.25
C TYR A 109 3.59 -1.16 -13.23
N VAL A 110 4.20 -2.35 -13.34
CA VAL A 110 3.69 -3.41 -14.19
C VAL A 110 2.82 -4.34 -13.36
N LEU A 111 1.57 -4.53 -13.79
CA LEU A 111 0.66 -5.49 -13.20
C LEU A 111 0.84 -6.84 -13.88
N GLY A 112 1.05 -7.88 -13.08
CA GLY A 112 1.11 -9.27 -13.52
C GLY A 112 -0.20 -9.99 -13.28
N THR A 113 -0.18 -11.01 -12.41
CA THR A 113 -1.35 -11.78 -12.01
C THR A 113 -2.47 -10.89 -11.48
N TRP A 114 -3.71 -11.17 -11.93
CA TRP A 114 -4.91 -10.47 -11.49
C TRP A 114 -5.98 -11.49 -11.13
N ASN A 115 -6.19 -11.74 -9.84
CA ASN A 115 -7.10 -12.75 -9.29
C ASN A 115 -8.30 -12.11 -8.56
N LEU A 116 -8.81 -11.00 -9.11
CA LEU A 116 -10.03 -10.34 -8.66
C LEU A 116 -11.15 -10.49 -9.68
N THR A 117 -12.37 -10.69 -9.19
CA THR A 117 -13.57 -10.55 -10.00
C THR A 117 -13.80 -9.09 -10.38
N ALA A 118 -14.71 -8.82 -11.32
CA ALA A 118 -15.09 -7.46 -11.70
C ALA A 118 -15.57 -6.61 -10.50
N ASP A 119 -16.13 -7.26 -9.49
CA ASP A 119 -16.62 -6.62 -8.26
C ASP A 119 -15.53 -6.52 -7.17
N GLY A 120 -14.28 -6.89 -7.47
CA GLY A 120 -13.15 -6.82 -6.53
C GLY A 120 -13.16 -7.91 -5.45
N ASN A 121 -13.72 -9.09 -5.72
CA ASN A 121 -13.67 -10.24 -4.81
C ASN A 121 -12.53 -11.18 -5.20
N CYS A 122 -11.93 -11.85 -4.21
CA CYS A 122 -10.95 -12.91 -4.43
C CYS A 122 -11.55 -14.05 -5.26
N MET A 123 -10.92 -14.40 -6.39
CA MET A 123 -11.41 -15.48 -7.25
C MET A 123 -11.30 -16.86 -6.59
N ASN A 124 -10.45 -17.04 -5.56
CA ASN A 124 -10.25 -18.29 -4.87
C ASN A 124 -11.30 -18.54 -3.76
N CYS A 125 -11.53 -17.56 -2.86
CA CYS A 125 -12.40 -17.75 -1.69
C CYS A 125 -13.63 -16.83 -1.67
N GLY A 126 -13.74 -15.87 -2.58
CA GLY A 126 -14.86 -14.94 -2.65
C GLY A 126 -14.78 -13.76 -1.67
N ALA A 127 -13.76 -13.68 -0.81
CA ALA A 127 -13.60 -12.57 0.13
C ALA A 127 -13.44 -11.24 -0.61
N LYS A 128 -14.08 -10.19 -0.12
CA LYS A 128 -14.00 -8.84 -0.69
C LYS A 128 -12.61 -8.24 -0.44
N CYS A 129 -11.92 -7.85 -1.50
CA CYS A 129 -10.74 -7.00 -1.39
C CYS A 129 -11.20 -5.54 -1.25
N ALA A 130 -10.78 -4.86 -0.18
CA ALA A 130 -11.08 -3.45 -0.03
C ALA A 130 -10.30 -2.63 -1.08
N GLY A 131 -11.00 -1.70 -1.73
CA GLY A 131 -10.43 -0.90 -2.80
C GLY A 131 -11.48 -0.46 -3.81
N VAL A 132 -11.05 0.40 -4.72
CA VAL A 132 -11.82 0.78 -5.92
C VAL A 132 -11.12 0.14 -7.13
N PHE A 133 -11.81 -0.73 -7.82
CA PHE A 133 -11.25 -1.53 -8.91
C PHE A 133 -12.00 -1.31 -10.20
N GLU A 134 -11.24 -1.20 -11.29
CA GLU A 134 -11.79 -1.34 -12.64
C GLU A 134 -12.02 -2.84 -12.95
N PRO A 135 -12.92 -3.17 -13.88
CA PRO A 135 -13.19 -4.56 -14.25
C PRO A 135 -11.97 -5.33 -14.77
N THR A 136 -11.00 -4.61 -15.32
CA THR A 136 -9.77 -5.16 -15.87
C THR A 136 -8.56 -4.33 -15.44
N PRO A 137 -7.37 -4.95 -15.24
CA PRO A 137 -6.17 -4.21 -14.89
C PRO A 137 -5.77 -3.21 -16.00
N GLY A 138 -5.27 -2.05 -15.58
CA GLY A 138 -4.64 -1.10 -16.50
C GLY A 138 -3.32 -1.66 -17.08
N ASN A 139 -2.92 -1.16 -18.24
CA ASN A 139 -1.73 -1.63 -18.96
C ASN A 139 -0.74 -0.53 -19.33
N TRP A 140 -0.87 0.65 -18.77
CA TRP A 140 0.00 1.80 -19.11
C TRP A 140 1.38 1.76 -18.44
N GLY A 141 1.59 0.92 -17.41
CA GLY A 141 2.87 0.78 -16.71
C GLY A 141 3.35 2.08 -16.07
N ALA A 142 4.64 2.41 -16.26
CA ALA A 142 5.25 3.63 -15.71
C ALA A 142 4.98 4.92 -16.51
N LYS A 143 4.16 4.85 -17.54
CA LYS A 143 3.85 6.02 -18.38
C LYS A 143 2.99 7.02 -17.60
N ARG A 144 3.35 8.31 -17.69
CA ARG A 144 2.50 9.37 -17.15
C ARG A 144 1.25 9.50 -18.01
N GLN A 145 0.10 9.50 -17.34
CA GLN A 145 -1.20 9.74 -17.97
C GLN A 145 -1.61 11.18 -17.64
N PRO A 146 -1.67 12.10 -18.61
CA PRO A 146 -2.13 13.45 -18.34
C PRO A 146 -3.64 13.43 -18.06
N VAL A 147 -4.03 13.99 -16.91
CA VAL A 147 -5.43 14.23 -16.55
C VAL A 147 -5.72 15.71 -16.77
N ARG A 148 -6.72 16.02 -17.58
CA ARG A 148 -7.17 17.38 -17.83
C ARG A 148 -8.50 17.62 -17.14
N LEU A 149 -8.58 18.61 -16.26
CA LEU A 149 -9.81 18.92 -15.54
C LEU A 149 -10.99 19.21 -16.48
N ALA A 150 -10.72 19.77 -17.65
CA ALA A 150 -11.76 20.02 -18.66
C ALA A 150 -12.46 18.74 -19.16
N ASP A 151 -11.80 17.58 -19.09
CA ASP A 151 -12.40 16.31 -19.51
C ASP A 151 -13.46 15.79 -18.51
N PHE A 152 -13.61 16.45 -17.35
CA PHE A 152 -14.54 16.12 -16.27
C PHE A 152 -15.50 17.27 -15.91
N ALA A 153 -15.61 18.29 -16.77
CA ALA A 153 -16.40 19.50 -16.47
C ALA A 153 -17.92 19.26 -16.46
N ASP A 154 -18.37 18.13 -16.99
CA ASP A 154 -19.79 17.77 -17.14
C ASP A 154 -20.25 16.67 -16.17
N VAL A 155 -19.50 16.43 -15.07
CA VAL A 155 -19.83 15.43 -14.04
C VAL A 155 -20.31 16.08 -12.75
#